data_0ba91ff583820c92a0d6f6d367997b4b
#
_entry.id   0ba91ff583820c92a0d6f6d367997b4b
#
_cell.length_a   1.000
_cell.length_b   1.000
_cell.length_c   1.000
_cell.angle_alpha   90.00
_cell.angle_beta   90.00
_cell.angle_gamma   90.00
#
_symmetry.space_group_name_H-M   'P 1'
#
loop_
_entity.id
_entity.type
_entity.pdbx_description
1 polymer ?
#
loop_
_entity_poly.entity_id
_entity_poly.type
_entity_poly.pdbx_seq_one_letter_code
_entity_poly.pdbx_strand_id
1 'polypeptide(L)'
;MMSCDKVREEKKALRRAIRAKVRSEWTEEYRQAVSERVCRQIETFLPFVRSHCVALYCALPDEVDLTAILERYQSDKRLLIPRVEGDDINFYTYQPESLITSEGYKILEPTAATEEAIDPAEIELILVPGVAFDLHGGRMGRGKGYYDRFFARCPHALRAAVTSSLQIVEQIPLEPWDEAMHYIISEGQTYEVRD
;
A
#
# COMPACT_ATOMS: atom_id res chain seq x y z
N MET A 1 -7.93 3.49 -28.94
CA MET A 1 -7.26 4.11 -27.79
C MET A 1 -8.29 4.93 -27.04
N MET A 2 -8.59 4.58 -25.79
CA MET A 2 -9.51 5.38 -24.97
C MET A 2 -8.85 6.73 -24.66
N SER A 3 -9.64 7.82 -24.64
CA SER A 3 -9.08 9.12 -24.28
C SER A 3 -8.74 9.14 -22.76
N CYS A 4 -7.69 9.85 -22.36
CA CYS A 4 -7.30 10.00 -20.94
C CYS A 4 -8.47 10.47 -20.06
N ASP A 5 -9.34 11.32 -20.58
CA ASP A 5 -10.50 11.83 -19.84
C ASP A 5 -11.49 10.72 -19.53
N LYS A 6 -11.70 9.77 -20.46
CA LYS A 6 -12.60 8.63 -20.22
C LYS A 6 -12.07 7.71 -19.14
N VAL A 7 -10.77 7.40 -19.13
CA VAL A 7 -10.12 6.58 -18.08
C VAL A 7 -10.25 7.25 -16.72
N ARG A 8 -10.07 8.57 -16.64
CA ARG A 8 -10.22 9.34 -15.38
C ARG A 8 -11.64 9.28 -14.83
N GLU A 9 -12.65 9.42 -15.68
CA GLU A 9 -14.06 9.30 -15.25
C GLU A 9 -14.40 7.87 -14.80
N GLU A 10 -13.92 6.85 -15.50
CA GLU A 10 -14.07 5.45 -15.10
C GLU A 10 -13.38 5.18 -13.74
N LYS A 11 -12.14 5.64 -13.53
CA LYS A 11 -11.46 5.58 -12.23
C LYS A 11 -12.26 6.27 -11.12
N LYS A 12 -12.84 7.42 -11.41
CA LYS A 12 -13.67 8.18 -10.42
C LYS A 12 -14.95 7.42 -10.04
N ALA A 13 -15.63 6.86 -11.04
CA ALA A 13 -16.82 6.05 -10.81
C ALA A 13 -16.50 4.79 -10.00
N LEU A 14 -15.44 4.08 -10.37
CA LEU A 14 -14.98 2.87 -9.68
C LEU A 14 -14.58 3.17 -8.23
N ARG A 15 -13.81 4.25 -7.96
CA ARG A 15 -13.47 4.66 -6.59
C ARG A 15 -14.72 4.89 -5.75
N ARG A 16 -15.75 5.53 -6.32
CA ARG A 16 -17.01 5.78 -5.60
C ARG A 16 -17.74 4.49 -5.27
N ALA A 17 -17.82 3.56 -6.22
CA ALA A 17 -18.46 2.27 -6.04
C ALA A 17 -17.76 1.42 -4.96
N ILE A 18 -16.42 1.29 -5.04
CA ILE A 18 -15.65 0.51 -4.05
C ILE A 18 -15.70 1.13 -2.66
N ARG A 19 -15.58 2.47 -2.55
CA ARG A 19 -15.71 3.14 -1.25
C ARG A 19 -17.11 2.96 -0.64
N ALA A 20 -18.15 2.90 -1.45
CA ALA A 20 -19.51 2.63 -0.96
C ALA A 20 -19.62 1.17 -0.45
N LYS A 21 -19.08 0.20 -1.20
CA LYS A 21 -19.02 -1.21 -0.80
C LYS A 21 -18.23 -1.39 0.50
N VAL A 22 -17.02 -0.85 0.56
CA VAL A 22 -16.18 -0.91 1.76
C VAL A 22 -16.89 -0.28 2.95
N ARG A 23 -17.50 0.90 2.79
CA ARG A 23 -18.23 1.56 3.89
C ARG A 23 -19.37 0.70 4.45
N SER A 24 -20.03 -0.12 3.64
CA SER A 24 -21.14 -0.97 4.08
C SER A 24 -20.70 -2.27 4.75
N GLU A 25 -19.53 -2.77 4.42
CA GLU A 25 -19.08 -4.12 4.83
C GLU A 25 -17.86 -4.09 5.77
N TRP A 26 -17.11 -2.97 5.81
CA TRP A 26 -15.88 -2.81 6.57
C TRP A 26 -16.17 -2.42 8.02
N THR A 27 -16.71 -3.37 8.82
CA THR A 27 -16.84 -3.19 10.28
C THR A 27 -15.48 -3.35 10.95
N GLU A 28 -15.35 -2.91 12.20
CA GLU A 28 -14.11 -3.07 12.96
C GLU A 28 -13.74 -4.55 13.13
N GLU A 29 -14.73 -5.42 13.39
CA GLU A 29 -14.52 -6.86 13.50
C GLU A 29 -14.06 -7.47 12.18
N TYR A 30 -14.66 -7.03 11.06
CA TYR A 30 -14.24 -7.48 9.73
C TYR A 30 -12.81 -7.01 9.41
N ARG A 31 -12.52 -5.73 9.67
CA ARG A 31 -11.18 -5.14 9.50
C ARG A 31 -10.14 -5.92 10.28
N GLN A 32 -10.38 -6.19 11.56
CA GLN A 32 -9.47 -6.96 12.41
C GLN A 32 -9.24 -8.37 11.85
N ALA A 33 -10.31 -9.11 11.53
CA ALA A 33 -10.20 -10.47 11.01
C ALA A 33 -9.44 -10.54 9.66
N VAL A 34 -9.67 -9.56 8.76
CA VAL A 34 -8.95 -9.45 7.50
C VAL A 34 -7.49 -9.12 7.74
N SER A 35 -7.20 -8.13 8.59
CA SER A 35 -5.82 -7.69 8.89
C SER A 35 -4.99 -8.83 9.48
N GLU A 36 -5.53 -9.59 10.43
CA GLU A 36 -4.86 -10.76 11.00
C GLU A 36 -4.53 -11.83 9.94
N ARG A 37 -5.45 -12.10 9.00
CA ARG A 37 -5.21 -13.08 7.93
C ARG A 37 -4.19 -12.57 6.92
N VAL A 38 -4.27 -11.31 6.53
CA VAL A 38 -3.30 -10.70 5.60
C VAL A 38 -1.91 -10.66 6.22
N CYS A 39 -1.77 -10.31 7.50
CA CYS A 39 -0.49 -10.35 8.20
C CYS A 39 0.11 -11.77 8.16
N ARG A 40 -0.69 -12.82 8.40
CA ARG A 40 -0.22 -14.22 8.26
C ARG A 40 0.23 -14.56 6.83
N GLN A 41 -0.45 -14.04 5.80
CA GLN A 41 0.01 -14.22 4.41
C GLN A 41 1.37 -13.52 4.19
N ILE A 42 1.55 -12.29 4.70
CA ILE A 42 2.81 -11.54 4.59
C ILE A 42 3.96 -12.30 5.29
N GLU A 43 3.73 -12.86 6.46
CA GLU A 43 4.73 -13.60 7.25
C GLU A 43 5.29 -14.83 6.52
N THR A 44 4.51 -15.43 5.63
CA THR A 44 4.91 -16.58 4.82
C THR A 44 5.28 -16.22 3.38
N PHE A 45 5.10 -14.96 2.99
CA PHE A 45 5.42 -14.47 1.65
C PHE A 45 6.94 -14.38 1.44
N LEU A 46 7.48 -15.22 0.53
CA LEU A 46 8.92 -15.34 0.34
C LEU A 46 9.66 -14.02 0.09
N PRO A 47 9.15 -13.07 -0.73
CA PRO A 47 9.78 -11.77 -0.85
C PRO A 47 9.88 -11.03 0.48
N PHE A 48 8.85 -11.05 1.33
CA PHE A 48 8.91 -10.45 2.66
C PHE A 48 9.93 -11.15 3.55
N VAL A 49 9.92 -12.48 3.57
CA VAL A 49 10.86 -13.29 4.38
C VAL A 49 12.32 -12.96 4.03
N ARG A 50 12.62 -12.79 2.74
CA ARG A 50 13.98 -12.59 2.23
C ARG A 50 14.46 -11.13 2.28
N SER A 51 13.54 -10.18 2.22
CA SER A 51 13.88 -8.75 2.22
C SER A 51 14.36 -8.28 3.59
N HIS A 52 15.40 -7.47 3.61
CA HIS A 52 15.91 -6.79 4.80
C HIS A 52 15.33 -5.38 4.95
N CYS A 53 15.09 -4.69 3.84
CA CYS A 53 14.55 -3.33 3.80
C CYS A 53 13.16 -3.34 3.14
N VAL A 54 12.12 -3.12 3.96
CA VAL A 54 10.71 -3.22 3.54
C VAL A 54 9.97 -1.94 3.84
N ALA A 55 9.40 -1.33 2.80
CA ALA A 55 8.50 -0.19 2.95
C ALA A 55 7.05 -0.68 3.16
N LEU A 56 6.40 -0.12 4.19
CA LEU A 56 5.01 -0.38 4.53
C LEU A 56 4.20 0.93 4.49
N TYR A 57 3.01 0.91 5.02
CA TYR A 57 2.16 2.08 5.22
C TYR A 57 1.54 2.06 6.61
N CYS A 58 1.19 3.23 7.14
CA CYS A 58 0.33 3.35 8.30
C CYS A 58 -1.12 3.38 7.82
N ALA A 59 -1.89 2.39 8.25
CA ALA A 59 -3.20 2.12 7.70
C ALA A 59 -4.22 3.22 8.01
N LEU A 60 -4.95 3.66 7.01
CA LEU A 60 -6.19 4.42 7.17
C LEU A 60 -7.31 3.49 7.69
N PRO A 61 -8.42 4.05 8.23
CA PRO A 61 -9.51 3.24 8.77
C PRO A 61 -10.15 2.26 7.78
N ASP A 62 -10.02 2.52 6.48
CA ASP A 62 -10.53 1.69 5.38
C ASP A 62 -9.44 0.84 4.70
N GLU A 63 -8.32 0.63 5.37
CA GLU A 63 -7.19 -0.17 4.90
C GLU A 63 -6.87 -1.31 5.86
N VAL A 64 -6.22 -2.34 5.33
CA VAL A 64 -5.69 -3.46 6.13
C VAL A 64 -4.63 -2.94 7.08
N ASP A 65 -4.73 -3.30 8.36
CA ASP A 65 -3.82 -2.85 9.39
C ASP A 65 -2.56 -3.74 9.44
N LEU A 66 -1.40 -3.11 9.29
CA LEU A 66 -0.10 -3.77 9.31
C LEU A 66 0.69 -3.52 10.61
N THR A 67 0.06 -2.95 11.63
CA THR A 67 0.73 -2.66 12.93
C THR A 67 1.38 -3.90 13.52
N ALA A 68 0.73 -5.06 13.43
CA ALA A 68 1.30 -6.32 13.92
C ALA A 68 2.60 -6.73 13.19
N ILE A 69 2.74 -6.41 11.91
CA ILE A 69 3.99 -6.63 11.15
C ILE A 69 5.06 -5.65 11.61
N LEU A 70 4.71 -4.37 11.77
CA LEU A 70 5.64 -3.35 12.27
C LEU A 70 6.19 -3.72 13.64
N GLU A 71 5.33 -4.05 14.59
CA GLU A 71 5.72 -4.39 15.97
C GLU A 71 6.55 -5.67 16.03
N ARG A 72 6.20 -6.70 15.28
CA ARG A 72 6.86 -8.01 15.34
C ARG A 72 8.24 -8.02 14.69
N TYR A 73 8.42 -7.30 13.59
CA TYR A 73 9.62 -7.41 12.75
C TYR A 73 10.57 -6.21 12.82
N GLN A 74 10.27 -5.18 13.62
CA GLN A 74 11.10 -3.97 13.75
C GLN A 74 12.54 -4.25 14.22
N SER A 75 12.77 -5.36 14.95
CA SER A 75 14.11 -5.76 15.41
C SER A 75 14.87 -6.61 14.38
N ASP A 76 14.16 -7.22 13.44
CA ASP A 76 14.73 -8.19 12.51
C ASP A 76 14.92 -7.61 11.11
N LYS A 77 14.16 -6.57 10.77
CA LYS A 77 14.13 -5.93 9.46
C LYS A 77 14.15 -4.41 9.59
N ARG A 78 14.72 -3.75 8.59
CA ARG A 78 14.59 -2.31 8.43
C ARG A 78 13.21 -2.04 7.84
N LEU A 79 12.24 -1.74 8.69
CA LEU A 79 10.88 -1.40 8.29
C LEU A 79 10.76 0.11 8.08
N LEU A 80 10.12 0.50 7.00
CA LEU A 80 9.99 1.89 6.59
C LEU A 80 8.51 2.28 6.50
N ILE A 81 8.20 3.49 6.93
CA ILE A 81 6.86 4.08 6.80
C ILE A 81 6.92 5.41 6.05
N PRO A 82 5.86 5.76 5.29
CA PRO A 82 5.85 6.95 4.47
C PRO A 82 5.56 8.21 5.28
N ARG A 83 6.10 9.33 4.82
CA ARG A 83 5.67 10.68 5.16
C ARG A 83 5.39 11.47 3.89
N VAL A 84 4.28 12.21 3.90
CA VAL A 84 3.92 13.11 2.79
C VAL A 84 4.72 14.39 2.89
N GLU A 85 5.39 14.76 1.80
CA GLU A 85 6.19 15.97 1.70
C GLU A 85 5.85 16.72 0.39
N GLY A 86 4.95 17.68 0.50
CA GLY A 86 4.41 18.38 -0.66
C GLY A 86 3.61 17.42 -1.57
N ASP A 87 4.07 17.29 -2.81
CA ASP A 87 3.44 16.42 -3.80
C ASP A 87 4.00 14.97 -3.81
N ASP A 88 4.99 14.68 -2.97
CA ASP A 88 5.68 13.39 -2.95
C ASP A 88 5.52 12.65 -1.62
N ILE A 89 5.94 11.38 -1.60
CA ILE A 89 6.17 10.62 -0.39
C ILE A 89 7.65 10.24 -0.29
N ASN A 90 8.17 10.29 0.93
CA ASN A 90 9.46 9.72 1.28
C ASN A 90 9.27 8.70 2.39
N PHE A 91 10.20 7.76 2.50
CA PHE A 91 10.14 6.70 3.49
C PHE A 91 11.23 6.88 4.53
N TYR A 92 10.89 6.57 5.79
CA TYR A 92 11.73 6.74 6.97
C TYR A 92 11.71 5.46 7.79
N THR A 93 12.79 5.18 8.51
CA THR A 93 12.83 4.01 9.39
C THR A 93 11.72 4.10 10.42
N TYR A 94 10.97 3.01 10.59
CA TYR A 94 9.95 2.90 11.62
C TYR A 94 10.60 2.91 13.00
N GLN A 95 10.22 3.91 13.82
CA GLN A 95 10.65 4.05 15.21
C GLN A 95 9.41 4.45 16.02
N PRO A 96 8.82 3.55 16.81
CA PRO A 96 7.57 3.79 17.54
C PRO A 96 7.58 5.07 18.38
N GLU A 97 8.73 5.39 19.00
CA GLU A 97 8.92 6.56 19.86
C GLU A 97 8.98 7.90 19.10
N SER A 98 9.21 7.86 17.80
CA SER A 98 9.31 9.07 16.95
C SER A 98 8.05 9.34 16.13
N LEU A 99 6.96 8.61 16.39
CA LEU A 99 5.73 8.77 15.63
C LEU A 99 4.88 9.92 16.17
N ILE A 100 4.31 10.67 15.22
CA ILE A 100 3.27 11.68 15.48
C ILE A 100 2.01 11.36 14.69
N THR A 101 0.88 11.83 15.17
CA THR A 101 -0.36 11.77 14.37
C THR A 101 -0.36 12.93 13.39
N SER A 102 -0.40 12.61 12.09
CA SER A 102 -0.47 13.62 11.03
C SER A 102 -1.77 14.44 11.10
N GLU A 103 -1.68 15.74 10.84
CA GLU A 103 -2.86 16.63 10.86
C GLU A 103 -3.83 16.34 9.72
N GLY A 104 -3.35 15.86 8.57
CA GLY A 104 -4.15 15.64 7.36
C GLY A 104 -4.94 14.36 7.37
N TYR A 105 -4.29 13.23 7.49
CA TYR A 105 -4.91 11.90 7.38
C TYR A 105 -5.20 11.24 8.73
N LYS A 106 -4.73 11.81 9.84
CA LYS A 106 -4.82 11.26 11.20
C LYS A 106 -4.21 9.86 11.33
N ILE A 107 -3.14 9.61 10.59
CA ILE A 107 -2.32 8.41 10.66
C ILE A 107 -1.00 8.70 11.37
N LEU A 108 -0.33 7.65 11.80
CA LEU A 108 1.01 7.76 12.36
C LEU A 108 2.00 8.07 11.23
N GLU A 109 2.80 9.11 11.42
CA GLU A 109 3.88 9.51 10.51
C GLU A 109 5.17 9.74 11.30
N PRO A 110 6.36 9.53 10.71
CA PRO A 110 7.63 9.88 11.33
C PRO A 110 7.72 11.38 11.59
N THR A 111 8.30 11.79 12.72
CA THR A 111 8.58 13.20 12.96
C THR A 111 9.60 13.75 11.97
N ALA A 112 9.42 15.01 11.55
CA ALA A 112 10.32 15.68 10.61
C ALA A 112 11.70 16.03 11.20
N ALA A 113 11.90 15.85 12.50
CA ALA A 113 12.95 16.57 13.22
C ALA A 113 14.35 15.94 13.19
N THR A 114 14.51 14.64 12.87
CA THR A 114 15.77 13.94 13.14
C THR A 114 16.23 12.89 12.14
N GLU A 115 15.45 12.54 11.12
CA GLU A 115 15.83 11.44 10.23
C GLU A 115 15.91 11.89 8.77
N GLU A 116 16.94 11.41 8.08
CA GLU A 116 17.03 11.51 6.63
C GLU A 116 16.11 10.45 6.00
N ALA A 117 15.47 10.82 4.88
CA ALA A 117 14.71 9.87 4.07
C ALA A 117 15.63 8.78 3.56
N ILE A 118 15.14 7.54 3.53
CA ILE A 118 15.89 6.41 3.00
C ILE A 118 16.07 6.59 1.49
N ASP A 119 17.26 6.23 1.00
CA ASP A 119 17.49 6.15 -0.44
C ASP A 119 16.53 5.10 -1.04
N PRO A 120 15.66 5.46 -2.00
CA PRO A 120 14.77 4.50 -2.65
C PRO A 120 15.50 3.28 -3.22
N ALA A 121 16.79 3.39 -3.56
CA ALA A 121 17.60 2.28 -4.04
C ALA A 121 17.84 1.18 -3.00
N GLU A 122 17.66 1.44 -1.71
CA GLU A 122 17.81 0.46 -0.64
C GLU A 122 16.54 -0.39 -0.42
N ILE A 123 15.39 0.02 -0.96
CA ILE A 123 14.11 -0.64 -0.72
C ILE A 123 13.99 -1.88 -1.60
N GLU A 124 13.81 -3.04 -0.98
CA GLU A 124 13.70 -4.33 -1.67
C GLU A 124 12.25 -4.72 -1.94
N LEU A 125 11.35 -4.39 -1.00
CA LEU A 125 9.92 -4.69 -1.08
C LEU A 125 9.10 -3.50 -0.61
N ILE A 126 8.01 -3.22 -1.32
CA ILE A 126 7.02 -2.22 -0.92
C ILE A 126 5.67 -2.93 -0.75
N LEU A 127 5.10 -2.89 0.45
CA LEU A 127 3.73 -3.26 0.72
C LEU A 127 2.83 -2.05 0.45
N VAL A 128 1.97 -2.16 -0.57
CA VAL A 128 1.31 -1.02 -1.21
C VAL A 128 -0.17 -0.98 -0.89
N PRO A 129 -0.71 0.11 -0.30
CA PRO A 129 -2.14 0.28 -0.08
C PRO A 129 -2.85 0.80 -1.35
N GLY A 130 -4.18 0.68 -1.37
CA GLY A 130 -4.99 1.24 -2.45
C GLY A 130 -6.48 1.15 -2.18
N VAL A 131 -7.26 1.71 -3.10
CA VAL A 131 -8.73 1.70 -3.05
C VAL A 131 -9.28 0.45 -3.73
N ALA A 132 -8.67 0.02 -4.84
CA ALA A 132 -9.04 -1.19 -5.55
C ALA A 132 -7.83 -1.76 -6.30
N PHE A 133 -7.90 -3.06 -6.57
CA PHE A 133 -6.88 -3.82 -7.28
C PHE A 133 -7.52 -4.81 -8.23
N ASP A 134 -6.79 -5.25 -9.24
CA ASP A 134 -7.15 -6.40 -10.05
C ASP A 134 -6.02 -7.44 -10.06
N LEU A 135 -6.34 -8.66 -10.49
CA LEU A 135 -5.38 -9.76 -10.50
C LEU A 135 -4.37 -9.71 -11.66
N HIS A 136 -4.47 -8.67 -12.50
CA HIS A 136 -3.51 -8.36 -13.57
C HIS A 136 -2.46 -7.32 -13.14
N GLY A 137 -2.44 -6.97 -11.85
CA GLY A 137 -1.49 -6.01 -11.28
C GLY A 137 -1.99 -4.57 -11.28
N GLY A 138 -3.19 -4.33 -11.79
CA GLY A 138 -3.79 -3.00 -11.75
C GLY A 138 -4.03 -2.52 -10.32
N ARG A 139 -3.65 -1.27 -10.05
CA ARG A 139 -3.87 -0.60 -8.76
C ARG A 139 -4.58 0.74 -8.96
N MET A 140 -5.54 0.98 -8.14
CA MET A 140 -6.20 2.29 -8.07
C MET A 140 -5.99 2.92 -6.69
N GLY A 141 -5.16 3.94 -6.63
CA GLY A 141 -4.92 4.73 -5.43
C GLY A 141 -6.00 5.78 -5.17
N ARG A 142 -5.78 6.62 -4.18
CA ARG A 142 -6.70 7.69 -3.75
C ARG A 142 -6.72 8.90 -4.69
N GLY A 143 -5.86 8.94 -5.72
CA GLY A 143 -5.86 9.97 -6.78
C GLY A 143 -4.82 11.07 -6.62
N LYS A 144 -3.89 10.96 -5.68
CA LYS A 144 -2.79 11.91 -5.49
C LYS A 144 -1.51 11.55 -6.26
N GLY A 145 -1.40 10.30 -6.76
CA GLY A 145 -0.25 9.82 -7.54
C GLY A 145 1.05 9.63 -6.75
N TYR A 146 1.00 9.68 -5.41
CA TYR A 146 2.19 9.57 -4.55
C TYR A 146 2.99 8.30 -4.82
N TYR A 147 2.35 7.14 -4.83
CA TYR A 147 3.02 5.86 -5.05
C TYR A 147 3.55 5.71 -6.47
N ASP A 148 2.79 6.16 -7.49
CA ASP A 148 3.20 6.03 -8.89
C ASP A 148 4.47 6.86 -9.17
N ARG A 149 4.57 8.06 -8.60
CA ARG A 149 5.80 8.87 -8.64
C ARG A 149 6.94 8.24 -7.83
N PHE A 150 6.63 7.63 -6.68
CA PHE A 150 7.64 6.98 -5.86
C PHE A 150 8.23 5.74 -6.54
N PHE A 151 7.41 4.91 -7.19
CA PHE A 151 7.87 3.70 -7.88
C PHE A 151 8.89 4.01 -8.98
N ALA A 152 8.76 5.14 -9.66
CA ALA A 152 9.74 5.59 -10.65
C ALA A 152 11.15 5.82 -10.05
N ARG A 153 11.23 6.05 -8.72
CA ARG A 153 12.49 6.24 -7.98
C ARG A 153 13.11 4.92 -7.48
N CYS A 154 12.34 3.83 -7.46
CA CYS A 154 12.78 2.50 -6.98
C CYS A 154 12.28 1.38 -7.92
N PRO A 155 12.66 1.38 -9.21
CA PRO A 155 12.12 0.47 -10.21
C PRO A 155 12.46 -1.02 -9.94
N HIS A 156 13.49 -1.30 -9.13
CA HIS A 156 13.92 -2.64 -8.76
C HIS A 156 13.17 -3.21 -7.55
N ALA A 157 12.48 -2.37 -6.76
CA ALA A 157 11.75 -2.84 -5.60
C ALA A 157 10.54 -3.67 -6.01
N LEU A 158 10.33 -4.80 -5.35
CA LEU A 158 9.10 -5.58 -5.53
C LEU A 158 7.91 -4.82 -4.95
N ARG A 159 6.80 -4.80 -5.68
CA ARG A 159 5.56 -4.13 -5.29
C ARG A 159 4.50 -5.18 -5.00
N ALA A 160 4.11 -5.30 -3.74
CA ALA A 160 3.03 -6.20 -3.32
C ALA A 160 1.85 -5.38 -2.79
N ALA A 161 0.74 -5.41 -3.51
CA ALA A 161 -0.50 -4.82 -3.05
C ALA A 161 -1.01 -5.54 -1.80
N VAL A 162 -1.46 -4.79 -0.81
CA VAL A 162 -2.09 -5.31 0.40
C VAL A 162 -3.53 -4.85 0.43
N THR A 163 -4.47 -5.79 0.43
CA THR A 163 -5.87 -5.49 0.20
C THR A 163 -6.82 -6.48 0.87
N SER A 164 -8.09 -6.16 0.87
CA SER A 164 -9.19 -7.10 1.15
C SER A 164 -9.79 -7.61 -0.15
N SER A 165 -10.38 -8.79 -0.12
CA SER A 165 -11.18 -9.33 -1.24
C SER A 165 -12.33 -8.39 -1.66
N LEU A 166 -12.83 -7.56 -0.77
CA LEU A 166 -13.83 -6.53 -1.09
C LEU A 166 -13.34 -5.49 -2.11
N GLN A 167 -12.03 -5.28 -2.19
CA GLN A 167 -11.38 -4.28 -3.03
C GLN A 167 -10.78 -4.89 -4.31
N ILE A 168 -10.89 -6.22 -4.49
CA ILE A 168 -10.47 -6.88 -5.73
C ILE A 168 -11.61 -6.76 -6.74
N VAL A 169 -11.29 -6.24 -7.93
CA VAL A 169 -12.22 -6.04 -9.04
C VAL A 169 -11.73 -6.80 -10.28
N GLU A 170 -12.59 -6.92 -11.28
CA GLU A 170 -12.26 -7.62 -12.52
C GLU A 170 -11.12 -6.94 -13.29
N GLN A 171 -11.20 -5.60 -13.43
CA GLN A 171 -10.20 -4.82 -14.14
C GLN A 171 -10.15 -3.38 -13.64
N ILE A 172 -8.94 -2.85 -13.47
CA ILE A 172 -8.69 -1.43 -13.18
C ILE A 172 -8.46 -0.69 -14.50
N PRO A 173 -9.16 0.43 -14.76
CA PRO A 173 -8.81 1.32 -15.87
C PRO A 173 -7.43 1.92 -15.64
N LEU A 174 -6.46 1.66 -16.52
CA LEU A 174 -5.08 2.12 -16.38
C LEU A 174 -4.76 3.27 -17.32
N GLU A 175 -3.94 4.19 -16.86
CA GLU A 175 -3.26 5.23 -17.63
C GLU A 175 -1.81 4.79 -17.91
N PRO A 176 -1.14 5.32 -18.95
CA PRO A 176 0.21 4.86 -19.32
C PRO A 176 1.30 5.03 -18.27
N TRP A 177 1.05 5.82 -17.25
CA TRP A 177 1.98 6.08 -16.12
C TRP A 177 1.60 5.33 -14.85
N ASP A 178 0.51 4.56 -14.84
CA ASP A 178 0.17 3.72 -13.70
C ASP A 178 1.13 2.52 -13.66
N GLU A 179 1.72 2.30 -12.50
CA GLU A 179 2.68 1.23 -12.28
C GLU A 179 2.00 -0.04 -11.76
N ALA A 180 2.28 -1.16 -12.40
CA ALA A 180 1.70 -2.45 -12.01
C ALA A 180 2.29 -3.00 -10.71
N MET A 181 1.47 -3.74 -9.96
CA MET A 181 1.91 -4.55 -8.84
C MET A 181 2.46 -5.89 -9.34
N HIS A 182 3.46 -6.44 -8.63
CA HIS A 182 4.00 -7.77 -8.91
C HIS A 182 3.22 -8.86 -8.15
N TYR A 183 2.61 -8.49 -7.02
CA TYR A 183 1.84 -9.40 -6.18
C TYR A 183 0.60 -8.70 -5.62
N ILE A 184 -0.45 -9.50 -5.38
CA ILE A 184 -1.66 -9.06 -4.67
C ILE A 184 -1.85 -9.97 -3.46
N ILE A 185 -1.79 -9.42 -2.26
CA ILE A 185 -1.95 -10.13 -0.99
C ILE A 185 -3.31 -9.79 -0.40
N SER A 186 -4.17 -10.79 -0.24
CA SER A 186 -5.46 -10.66 0.41
C SER A 186 -5.60 -11.63 1.58
N GLU A 187 -6.70 -11.56 2.32
CA GLU A 187 -6.98 -12.47 3.44
C GLU A 187 -7.16 -13.94 3.01
N GLY A 188 -7.42 -14.18 1.72
CA GLY A 188 -7.61 -15.51 1.17
C GLY A 188 -6.32 -16.16 0.70
N GLN A 189 -5.54 -15.41 -0.07
CA GLN A 189 -4.28 -15.91 -0.66
C GLN A 189 -3.42 -14.77 -1.24
N THR A 190 -2.20 -15.13 -1.60
CA THR A 190 -1.28 -14.28 -2.35
C THR A 190 -1.29 -14.68 -3.83
N TYR A 191 -1.50 -13.72 -4.70
CA TYR A 191 -1.46 -13.89 -6.16
C TYR A 191 -0.17 -13.28 -6.70
N GLU A 192 0.54 -14.05 -7.51
CA GLU A 192 1.63 -13.54 -8.34
C GLU A 192 1.06 -13.05 -9.67
N VAL A 193 1.34 -11.80 -10.00
CA VAL A 193 0.94 -11.23 -11.29
C VAL A 193 1.89 -11.78 -12.35
N ARG A 194 1.33 -12.40 -13.38
CA ARG A 194 2.09 -12.93 -14.53
C ARG A 194 1.86 -12.04 -15.74
N ASP A 195 2.94 -11.77 -16.46
CA ASP A 195 2.93 -11.08 -17.76
C ASP A 195 2.10 -11.83 -18.79
#